data_204bc8a0ac053f61e7163a96d4833e51
#
_entry.id   204bc8a0ac053f61e7163a96d4833e51
#
_cell.length_a   1.000
_cell.length_b   1.000
_cell.length_c   1.000
_cell.angle_alpha   90.00
_cell.angle_beta   90.00
_cell.angle_gamma   90.00
#
_symmetry.space_group_name_H-M   'P 1'
#
loop_
_entity.id
_entity.type
_entity.pdbx_description
1 polymer ?
#
loop_
_entity_poly.entity_id
_entity_poly.type
_entity_poly.pdbx_seq_one_letter_code
_entity_poly.pdbx_strand_id
1 'polypeptide(L)'
;LWFADGSYEVIGTDSRWKCSMDGPERYADFYNGQTIDNREREMQWLPVFELPNVLKLKAHYGAFVTEDQRLLPVNKTWNVYDFGQNHAGVLSITVDAPCGTAITIRHGEFIDEQGKLFVKNLRKAKQTLTLICGRDGIQEFHPQFTFMGFRYAEISADKPIRVVKLESIVLTSDAKEIGKFSCSDTLLQKFQNNIAFLKLPLPRQR
;
A
#
# COMPACT_ATOMS: atom_id res chain seq x y z
N LEU A 1 -25.59 -4.46 -9.84
CA LEU A 1 -25.26 -4.23 -11.25
C LEU A 1 -26.42 -3.52 -11.92
N TRP A 2 -26.12 -2.46 -12.65
CA TRP A 2 -27.10 -1.76 -13.50
C TRP A 2 -26.80 -2.10 -14.96
N PHE A 3 -27.80 -2.44 -15.70
CA PHE A 3 -27.72 -2.79 -17.14
C PHE A 3 -28.12 -1.61 -18.00
N ALA A 4 -27.71 -1.63 -19.26
CA ALA A 4 -28.00 -0.55 -20.21
C ALA A 4 -29.51 -0.38 -20.53
N ASP A 5 -30.33 -1.41 -20.33
CA ASP A 5 -31.78 -1.39 -20.48
C ASP A 5 -32.53 -0.80 -19.27
N GLY A 6 -31.80 -0.35 -18.25
CA GLY A 6 -32.35 0.20 -17.02
C GLY A 6 -32.70 -0.85 -15.95
N SER A 7 -32.56 -2.13 -16.25
CA SER A 7 -32.72 -3.20 -15.24
C SER A 7 -31.55 -3.23 -14.29
N TYR A 8 -31.71 -3.87 -13.13
CA TYR A 8 -30.62 -4.07 -12.18
C TYR A 8 -30.69 -5.44 -11.52
N GLU A 9 -29.51 -5.92 -11.10
CA GLU A 9 -29.37 -7.15 -10.32
C GLU A 9 -28.65 -6.83 -9.00
N VAL A 10 -29.16 -7.39 -7.91
CA VAL A 10 -28.51 -7.33 -6.60
C VAL A 10 -27.81 -8.65 -6.34
N ILE A 11 -26.48 -8.60 -6.24
CA ILE A 11 -25.66 -9.75 -5.87
C ILE A 11 -25.31 -9.61 -4.39
N GLY A 12 -25.97 -10.38 -3.55
CA GLY A 12 -25.68 -10.51 -2.12
C GLY A 12 -24.78 -11.70 -1.85
N THR A 13 -24.10 -11.70 -0.71
CA THR A 13 -23.39 -12.87 -0.22
C THR A 13 -24.38 -13.85 0.40
N ASP A 14 -24.34 -15.11 -0.01
CA ASP A 14 -25.21 -16.18 0.47
C ASP A 14 -24.45 -17.52 0.50
N SER A 15 -25.13 -18.60 0.86
CA SER A 15 -24.56 -19.95 0.96
C SER A 15 -24.01 -20.52 -0.36
N ARG A 16 -24.28 -19.91 -1.52
CA ARG A 16 -23.70 -20.30 -2.81
C ARG A 16 -22.25 -19.84 -2.96
N TRP A 17 -21.81 -18.90 -2.14
CA TRP A 17 -20.45 -18.42 -2.16
C TRP A 17 -19.49 -19.47 -1.61
N LYS A 18 -18.26 -19.38 -2.06
CA LYS A 18 -17.15 -20.19 -1.56
C LYS A 18 -15.98 -19.29 -1.18
N CYS A 19 -15.19 -19.71 -0.23
CA CYS A 19 -13.97 -19.01 0.18
C CYS A 19 -12.76 -19.93 0.08
N SER A 20 -11.59 -19.35 -0.10
CA SER A 20 -10.32 -20.05 -0.05
C SER A 20 -9.31 -19.24 0.75
N MET A 21 -8.45 -19.93 1.51
CA MET A 21 -7.31 -19.37 2.23
C MET A 21 -6.01 -19.48 1.43
N ASP A 22 -6.06 -20.00 0.20
CA ASP A 22 -4.89 -20.31 -0.62
C ASP A 22 -4.52 -19.21 -1.63
N GLY A 23 -5.22 -18.07 -1.59
CA GLY A 23 -4.92 -16.92 -2.43
C GLY A 23 -3.52 -16.34 -2.20
N PRO A 24 -3.04 -15.46 -3.11
CA PRO A 24 -1.71 -14.86 -3.01
C PRO A 24 -1.55 -13.93 -1.81
N GLU A 25 -2.62 -13.32 -1.33
CA GLU A 25 -2.63 -12.45 -0.16
C GLU A 25 -2.57 -13.28 1.11
N ARG A 26 -1.36 -13.44 1.67
CA ARG A 26 -1.12 -14.31 2.84
C ARG A 26 -1.30 -13.58 4.15
N TYR A 27 -1.08 -12.28 4.15
CA TYR A 27 -1.18 -11.42 5.32
C TYR A 27 -1.35 -9.98 4.89
N ALA A 28 -2.21 -9.22 5.56
CA ALA A 28 -2.34 -7.78 5.37
C ALA A 28 -2.73 -7.09 6.68
N ASP A 29 -2.02 -6.02 7.01
CA ASP A 29 -2.20 -5.24 8.23
C ASP A 29 -1.62 -3.84 8.04
N PHE A 30 -2.32 -2.80 8.52
CA PHE A 30 -1.86 -1.41 8.37
C PHE A 30 -0.60 -1.08 9.20
N TYR A 31 -0.33 -1.83 10.26
CA TYR A 31 0.83 -1.64 11.12
C TYR A 31 2.06 -2.43 10.66
N ASN A 32 1.81 -3.66 10.25
CA ASN A 32 2.87 -4.59 9.96
C ASN A 32 3.20 -4.65 8.47
N GLY A 33 2.23 -4.40 7.61
CA GLY A 33 2.38 -4.44 6.16
C GLY A 33 1.67 -5.63 5.53
N GLN A 34 2.19 -6.14 4.42
CA GLN A 34 1.53 -7.14 3.59
C GLN A 34 2.50 -8.23 3.14
N THR A 35 2.00 -9.46 3.04
CA THR A 35 2.74 -10.59 2.44
C THR A 35 1.98 -11.10 1.24
N ILE A 36 2.61 -11.03 0.07
CA ILE A 36 2.09 -11.52 -1.20
C ILE A 36 2.95 -12.69 -1.67
N ASP A 37 2.34 -13.82 -1.90
CA ASP A 37 3.00 -15.03 -2.40
C ASP A 37 2.36 -15.47 -3.72
N ASN A 38 3.02 -15.12 -4.82
CA ASN A 38 2.52 -15.37 -6.17
C ASN A 38 2.83 -16.77 -6.70
N ARG A 39 3.40 -17.67 -5.88
CA ARG A 39 3.59 -19.06 -6.30
C ARG A 39 2.24 -19.74 -6.54
N GLU A 40 2.16 -20.48 -7.62
CA GLU A 40 0.96 -21.26 -7.93
C GLU A 40 0.64 -22.24 -6.80
N ARG A 41 -0.64 -22.32 -6.46
CA ARG A 41 -1.19 -23.24 -5.45
C ARG A 41 -2.52 -23.74 -5.92
N GLU A 42 -2.82 -24.98 -5.58
CA GLU A 42 -4.16 -25.53 -5.74
C GLU A 42 -5.09 -24.87 -4.69
N MET A 43 -6.12 -24.19 -5.17
CA MET A 43 -7.09 -23.52 -4.30
C MET A 43 -8.10 -24.53 -3.77
N GLN A 44 -8.17 -24.69 -2.47
CA GLN A 44 -9.24 -25.41 -1.80
C GLN A 44 -10.41 -24.47 -1.54
N TRP A 45 -11.53 -24.74 -2.21
CA TRP A 45 -12.75 -23.95 -2.09
C TRP A 45 -13.67 -24.54 -1.03
N LEU A 46 -13.89 -23.82 0.06
CA LEU A 46 -14.74 -24.19 1.17
C LEU A 46 -16.08 -23.45 1.10
N PRO A 47 -17.18 -24.08 1.57
CA PRO A 47 -18.46 -23.38 1.70
C PRO A 47 -18.36 -22.27 2.74
N VAL A 48 -19.14 -21.23 2.57
CA VAL A 48 -19.28 -20.15 3.56
C VAL A 48 -20.43 -20.41 4.51
N PHE A 49 -20.38 -19.81 5.71
CA PHE A 49 -21.48 -19.82 6.66
C PHE A 49 -22.22 -18.47 6.58
N GLU A 50 -23.54 -18.54 6.44
CA GLU A 50 -24.37 -17.36 6.56
C GLU A 50 -24.51 -16.98 8.03
N LEU A 51 -24.20 -15.72 8.33
CA LEU A 51 -24.48 -15.15 9.65
C LEU A 51 -25.76 -14.33 9.57
N PRO A 52 -26.63 -14.40 10.62
CA PRO A 52 -27.82 -13.57 10.64
C PRO A 52 -27.43 -12.09 10.58
N ASN A 53 -27.91 -11.38 9.57
CA ASN A 53 -27.61 -9.96 9.41
C ASN A 53 -28.51 -9.14 10.32
N VAL A 54 -27.93 -8.66 11.42
CA VAL A 54 -28.58 -7.75 12.38
C VAL A 54 -28.11 -6.29 12.20
N LEU A 55 -27.22 -6.03 11.24
CA LEU A 55 -26.61 -4.72 11.04
C LEU A 55 -27.43 -3.88 10.04
N LYS A 56 -27.71 -2.64 10.43
CA LYS A 56 -28.30 -1.66 9.54
C LYS A 56 -27.22 -1.07 8.64
N LEU A 57 -27.24 -1.41 7.36
CA LEU A 57 -26.32 -0.85 6.37
C LEU A 57 -26.62 0.62 6.13
N LYS A 58 -25.58 1.44 6.03
CA LYS A 58 -25.64 2.86 5.67
C LYS A 58 -24.69 3.13 4.52
N ALA A 59 -25.06 4.06 3.64
CA ALA A 59 -24.16 4.55 2.62
C ALA A 59 -22.95 5.26 3.27
N HIS A 60 -21.79 5.08 2.69
CA HIS A 60 -20.58 5.80 3.07
C HIS A 60 -20.51 7.11 2.30
N TYR A 61 -20.43 8.23 3.02
CA TYR A 61 -20.33 9.57 2.43
C TYR A 61 -18.95 10.23 2.69
N GLY A 62 -17.97 9.47 3.14
CA GLY A 62 -16.60 9.95 3.36
C GLY A 62 -15.81 10.06 2.06
N ALA A 63 -14.71 10.82 2.11
CA ALA A 63 -13.75 10.84 1.03
C ALA A 63 -13.11 9.45 0.86
N PHE A 64 -12.93 9.02 -0.38
CA PHE A 64 -12.25 7.78 -0.70
C PHE A 64 -10.74 7.99 -0.68
N VAL A 65 -9.99 6.91 -0.41
CA VAL A 65 -8.55 6.89 -0.64
C VAL A 65 -8.30 6.73 -2.13
N THR A 66 -7.53 7.63 -2.70
CA THR A 66 -7.19 7.65 -4.12
C THR A 66 -5.68 7.73 -4.33
N GLU A 67 -5.20 7.27 -5.47
CA GLU A 67 -3.84 7.54 -5.92
C GLU A 67 -3.75 9.00 -6.39
N ASP A 68 -2.81 9.76 -5.81
CA ASP A 68 -2.60 11.17 -6.17
C ASP A 68 -1.47 11.30 -7.20
N GLN A 69 -0.27 10.87 -6.84
CA GLN A 69 0.91 10.96 -7.70
C GLN A 69 1.84 9.75 -7.51
N ARG A 70 2.75 9.59 -8.46
CA ARG A 70 3.80 8.58 -8.40
C ARG A 70 5.16 9.23 -8.26
N LEU A 71 5.90 8.85 -7.23
CA LEU A 71 7.23 9.35 -6.95
C LEU A 71 8.26 8.32 -7.40
N LEU A 72 9.25 8.78 -8.15
CA LEU A 72 10.44 7.99 -8.47
C LEU A 72 11.51 8.22 -7.40
N PRO A 73 12.39 7.24 -7.13
CA PRO A 73 13.54 7.47 -6.26
C PRO A 73 14.42 8.59 -6.81
N VAL A 74 14.73 9.57 -5.95
CA VAL A 74 15.64 10.69 -6.29
C VAL A 74 17.10 10.36 -5.95
N ASN A 75 17.31 9.37 -5.07
CA ASN A 75 18.64 8.88 -4.68
C ASN A 75 18.59 7.43 -4.22
N LYS A 76 19.74 6.77 -4.23
CA LYS A 76 19.92 5.41 -3.72
C LYS A 76 21.26 5.30 -3.01
N THR A 77 21.23 4.80 -1.79
CA THR A 77 22.43 4.46 -1.01
C THR A 77 22.34 2.99 -0.62
N TRP A 78 23.27 2.16 -1.13
CA TRP A 78 23.23 0.70 -0.98
C TRP A 78 21.91 0.10 -1.50
N ASN A 79 21.08 -0.41 -0.59
CA ASN A 79 19.75 -0.98 -0.87
C ASN A 79 18.61 -0.08 -0.37
N VAL A 80 18.90 1.15 0.07
CA VAL A 80 17.94 2.14 0.54
C VAL A 80 17.67 3.16 -0.57
N TYR A 81 16.42 3.31 -0.93
CA TYR A 81 15.92 4.25 -1.94
C TYR A 81 15.27 5.44 -1.24
N ASP A 82 15.62 6.67 -1.65
CA ASP A 82 15.05 7.94 -1.16
C ASP A 82 14.06 8.47 -2.18
N PHE A 83 12.82 8.69 -1.78
CA PHE A 83 11.77 9.29 -2.63
C PHE A 83 11.68 10.82 -2.50
N GLY A 84 12.63 11.44 -1.77
CA GLY A 84 12.76 12.89 -1.66
C GLY A 84 11.82 13.54 -0.66
N GLN A 85 10.67 12.92 -0.38
CA GLN A 85 9.63 13.48 0.50
C GLN A 85 8.95 12.39 1.32
N ASN A 86 8.62 12.72 2.59
CA ASN A 86 7.80 11.85 3.42
C ASN A 86 6.32 11.92 2.97
N HIS A 87 5.67 10.78 2.81
CA HIS A 87 4.30 10.69 2.32
C HIS A 87 3.61 9.41 2.83
N ALA A 88 2.30 9.36 2.74
CA ALA A 88 1.53 8.13 2.90
C ALA A 88 1.37 7.46 1.54
N GLY A 89 1.63 6.17 1.45
CA GLY A 89 1.57 5.48 0.16
C GLY A 89 1.93 4.02 0.21
N VAL A 90 2.05 3.44 -0.96
CA VAL A 90 2.51 2.07 -1.19
C VAL A 90 3.61 2.04 -2.26
N LEU A 91 4.49 1.04 -2.18
CA LEU A 91 5.48 0.79 -3.22
C LEU A 91 4.95 -0.15 -4.29
N SER A 92 5.01 0.28 -5.54
CA SER A 92 4.91 -0.60 -6.71
C SER A 92 6.32 -0.93 -7.19
N ILE A 93 6.59 -2.22 -7.37
CA ILE A 93 7.91 -2.70 -7.79
C ILE A 93 7.79 -3.73 -8.91
N THR A 94 8.60 -3.55 -9.95
CA THR A 94 8.82 -4.56 -10.99
C THR A 94 10.23 -5.12 -10.82
N VAL A 95 10.33 -6.41 -10.69
CA VAL A 95 11.62 -7.11 -10.51
C VAL A 95 11.78 -8.21 -11.52
N ASP A 96 13.04 -8.48 -11.86
CA ASP A 96 13.46 -9.67 -12.59
C ASP A 96 14.17 -10.58 -11.58
N ALA A 97 13.57 -11.73 -11.32
CA ALA A 97 14.00 -12.62 -10.26
C ALA A 97 13.61 -14.08 -10.53
N PRO A 98 14.34 -15.06 -9.95
CA PRO A 98 13.96 -16.47 -9.99
C PRO A 98 12.66 -16.74 -9.21
N CYS A 99 11.94 -17.78 -9.62
CA CYS A 99 10.79 -18.29 -8.88
C CYS A 99 11.15 -18.61 -7.42
N GLY A 100 10.21 -18.33 -6.51
CA GLY A 100 10.35 -18.52 -5.07
C GLY A 100 11.31 -17.54 -4.38
N THR A 101 11.82 -16.51 -5.09
CA THR A 101 12.60 -15.45 -4.44
C THR A 101 11.73 -14.66 -3.48
N ALA A 102 12.19 -14.54 -2.23
CA ALA A 102 11.55 -13.71 -1.21
C ALA A 102 12.21 -12.33 -1.17
N ILE A 103 11.41 -11.31 -1.46
CA ILE A 103 11.84 -9.90 -1.44
C ILE A 103 11.21 -9.24 -0.23
N THR A 104 12.03 -8.60 0.59
CA THR A 104 11.59 -7.84 1.76
C THR A 104 11.82 -6.37 1.51
N ILE A 105 10.77 -5.56 1.67
CA ILE A 105 10.83 -4.11 1.55
C ILE A 105 10.40 -3.50 2.88
N ARG A 106 11.34 -2.81 3.53
CA ARG A 106 11.09 -2.09 4.79
C ARG A 106 10.96 -0.60 4.51
N HIS A 107 10.01 0.04 5.16
CA HIS A 107 9.73 1.46 4.98
C HIS A 107 10.11 2.24 6.23
N GLY A 108 10.56 3.47 6.04
CA GLY A 108 10.92 4.36 7.15
C GLY A 108 10.98 5.83 6.72
N GLU A 109 10.92 6.69 7.71
CA GLU A 109 10.91 8.14 7.51
C GLU A 109 12.31 8.75 7.55
N PHE A 110 13.28 8.03 8.13
CA PHE A 110 14.64 8.50 8.37
C PHE A 110 15.69 7.45 8.01
N ILE A 111 16.90 7.92 7.75
CA ILE A 111 18.12 7.11 7.70
C ILE A 111 19.07 7.57 8.82
N ASP A 112 19.94 6.67 9.26
CA ASP A 112 21.02 7.01 10.21
C ASP A 112 22.21 7.68 9.51
N GLU A 113 23.23 8.07 10.28
CA GLU A 113 24.46 8.71 9.78
C GLU A 113 25.24 7.81 8.80
N GLN A 114 25.04 6.51 8.83
CA GLN A 114 25.63 5.53 7.94
C GLN A 114 24.79 5.26 6.68
N GLY A 115 23.64 5.96 6.55
CA GLY A 115 22.73 5.79 5.42
C GLY A 115 21.80 4.54 5.50
N LYS A 116 21.73 3.88 6.67
CA LYS A 116 20.85 2.74 6.90
C LYS A 116 19.47 3.21 7.32
N LEU A 117 18.45 2.43 6.97
CA LEU A 117 17.07 2.71 7.34
C LEU A 117 16.90 2.71 8.88
N PHE A 118 16.41 3.84 9.42
CA PHE A 118 16.12 3.99 10.84
C PHE A 118 14.64 3.64 11.11
N VAL A 119 14.40 2.61 11.93
CA VAL A 119 13.06 2.09 12.20
C VAL A 119 12.68 2.06 13.68
N LYS A 120 13.54 2.54 14.59
CA LYS A 120 13.25 2.54 16.03
C LYS A 120 12.06 3.44 16.39
N ASN A 121 11.79 4.49 15.62
CA ASN A 121 10.64 5.38 15.77
C ASN A 121 9.30 4.67 15.48
N LEU A 122 9.31 3.59 14.73
CA LEU A 122 8.10 2.82 14.39
C LEU A 122 7.56 2.00 15.57
N ARG A 123 8.31 1.90 16.68
CA ARG A 123 7.96 1.13 17.89
C ARG A 123 7.67 -0.34 17.57
N LYS A 124 6.38 -0.74 17.56
CA LYS A 124 5.94 -2.12 17.26
C LYS A 124 5.52 -2.32 15.80
N ALA A 125 5.32 -1.25 15.04
CA ALA A 125 4.96 -1.34 13.63
C ALA A 125 6.16 -1.85 12.81
N LYS A 126 5.91 -2.78 11.88
CA LYS A 126 6.95 -3.35 11.03
C LYS A 126 7.11 -2.61 9.71
N GLN A 127 6.03 -2.07 9.18
CA GLN A 127 5.97 -1.37 7.88
C GLN A 127 6.74 -2.12 6.77
N THR A 128 6.45 -3.41 6.64
CA THR A 128 7.23 -4.33 5.82
C THR A 128 6.35 -5.00 4.78
N LEU A 129 6.79 -4.98 3.52
CA LEU A 129 6.23 -5.84 2.48
C LEU A 129 7.12 -7.06 2.32
N THR A 130 6.49 -8.23 2.22
CA THR A 130 7.16 -9.48 1.85
C THR A 130 6.52 -9.97 0.55
N LEU A 131 7.31 -10.07 -0.51
CA LEU A 131 6.86 -10.41 -1.84
C LEU A 131 7.57 -11.69 -2.28
N ILE A 132 6.82 -12.73 -2.65
CA ILE A 132 7.39 -14.00 -3.09
C ILE A 132 7.08 -14.19 -4.57
N CYS A 133 8.14 -14.32 -5.38
CA CYS A 133 8.05 -14.47 -6.82
C CYS A 133 7.41 -15.81 -7.22
N GLY A 134 6.36 -15.76 -8.05
CA GLY A 134 5.62 -16.95 -8.49
C GLY A 134 6.24 -17.67 -9.69
N ARG A 135 7.10 -17.01 -10.43
CA ARG A 135 7.74 -17.53 -11.66
C ARG A 135 9.12 -16.93 -11.85
N ASP A 136 9.87 -17.45 -12.80
CA ASP A 136 11.12 -16.81 -13.26
C ASP A 136 10.84 -15.59 -14.12
N GLY A 137 11.77 -14.63 -14.08
CA GLY A 137 11.76 -13.44 -14.93
C GLY A 137 11.00 -12.26 -14.33
N ILE A 138 10.47 -11.40 -15.21
CA ILE A 138 9.90 -10.12 -14.81
C ILE A 138 8.51 -10.28 -14.20
N GLN A 139 8.34 -9.71 -13.00
CA GLN A 139 7.08 -9.69 -12.25
C GLN A 139 6.85 -8.33 -11.62
N GLU A 140 5.59 -7.93 -11.53
CA GLU A 140 5.14 -6.71 -10.88
C GLU A 140 4.38 -7.04 -9.60
N PHE A 141 4.63 -6.25 -8.56
CA PHE A 141 3.92 -6.29 -7.29
C PHE A 141 3.36 -4.91 -6.96
N HIS A 142 2.07 -4.90 -6.65
CA HIS A 142 1.33 -3.72 -6.27
C HIS A 142 0.47 -4.03 -5.03
N PRO A 143 0.96 -3.73 -3.81
CA PRO A 143 0.19 -3.96 -2.58
C PRO A 143 -1.10 -3.16 -2.55
N GLN A 144 -2.20 -3.78 -2.10
CA GLN A 144 -3.53 -3.17 -2.12
C GLN A 144 -4.18 -3.06 -0.73
N PHE A 145 -3.76 -3.89 0.23
CA PHE A 145 -4.42 -4.01 1.53
C PHE A 145 -3.61 -3.43 2.69
N THR A 146 -2.69 -2.53 2.38
CA THR A 146 -1.89 -1.78 3.34
C THR A 146 -1.48 -0.43 2.76
N PHE A 147 -1.03 0.48 3.61
CA PHE A 147 -0.28 1.67 3.23
C PHE A 147 0.69 2.03 4.36
N MET A 148 1.68 2.86 4.07
CA MET A 148 2.74 3.19 5.01
C MET A 148 3.08 4.66 4.92
N GLY A 149 3.56 5.25 6.04
CA GLY A 149 4.19 6.57 6.06
C GLY A 149 5.70 6.41 5.90
N PHE A 150 6.28 6.93 4.82
CA PHE A 150 7.71 6.78 4.57
C PHE A 150 8.26 7.82 3.60
N ARG A 151 9.57 8.00 3.65
CA ARG A 151 10.39 8.65 2.63
C ARG A 151 11.39 7.65 2.02
N TYR A 152 11.83 6.69 2.82
CA TYR A 152 12.86 5.72 2.44
C TYR A 152 12.31 4.32 2.41
N ALA A 153 12.80 3.53 1.45
CA ALA A 153 12.51 2.11 1.37
C ALA A 153 13.82 1.32 1.21
N GLU A 154 14.01 0.33 2.08
CA GLU A 154 15.12 -0.61 2.02
C GLU A 154 14.63 -1.90 1.37
N ILE A 155 15.29 -2.33 0.29
CA ILE A 155 14.95 -3.53 -0.46
C ILE A 155 16.04 -4.59 -0.26
N SER A 156 15.64 -5.77 0.18
CA SER A 156 16.51 -6.94 0.30
C SER A 156 15.82 -8.17 -0.29
N ALA A 157 16.60 -9.17 -0.68
CA ALA A 157 16.09 -10.41 -1.21
C ALA A 157 17.01 -11.58 -0.79
N ASP A 158 16.46 -12.79 -0.71
CA ASP A 158 17.20 -14.02 -0.39
C ASP A 158 18.00 -14.58 -1.58
N LYS A 159 17.69 -14.12 -2.80
CA LYS A 159 18.39 -14.46 -4.04
C LYS A 159 18.71 -13.17 -4.81
N PRO A 160 19.66 -13.20 -5.77
CA PRO A 160 19.93 -12.05 -6.62
C PRO A 160 18.69 -11.61 -7.38
N ILE A 161 18.40 -10.31 -7.38
CA ILE A 161 17.31 -9.68 -8.12
C ILE A 161 17.81 -8.48 -8.91
N ARG A 162 17.09 -8.15 -9.96
CA ARG A 162 17.23 -6.87 -10.68
C ARG A 162 15.93 -6.08 -10.53
N VAL A 163 16.00 -4.94 -9.87
CA VAL A 163 14.88 -3.99 -9.83
C VAL A 163 14.77 -3.32 -11.18
N VAL A 164 13.69 -3.57 -11.90
CA VAL A 164 13.42 -3.03 -13.24
C VAL A 164 12.71 -1.69 -13.13
N LYS A 165 11.73 -1.59 -12.24
CA LYS A 165 10.97 -0.36 -11.98
C LYS A 165 10.64 -0.29 -10.49
N LEU A 166 10.70 0.91 -9.94
CA LEU A 166 10.31 1.19 -8.55
C LEU A 166 9.63 2.55 -8.49
N GLU A 167 8.42 2.57 -7.98
CA GLU A 167 7.63 3.78 -7.80
C GLU A 167 6.97 3.76 -6.42
N SER A 168 6.90 4.92 -5.78
CA SER A 168 5.99 5.10 -4.66
C SER A 168 4.71 5.75 -5.14
N ILE A 169 3.58 5.13 -4.84
CA ILE A 169 2.26 5.65 -5.15
C ILE A 169 1.76 6.37 -3.92
N VAL A 170 1.65 7.69 -4.02
CA VAL A 170 1.12 8.53 -2.95
C VAL A 170 -0.38 8.32 -2.84
N LEU A 171 -0.84 7.98 -1.65
CA LEU A 171 -2.25 7.82 -1.34
C LEU A 171 -2.77 9.04 -0.58
N THR A 172 -3.92 9.53 -0.96
CA THR A 172 -4.57 10.67 -0.32
C THR A 172 -6.07 10.43 -0.17
N SER A 173 -6.70 11.11 0.78
CA SER A 173 -8.15 11.22 0.78
C SER A 173 -8.56 12.22 -0.30
N ASP A 174 -9.54 11.86 -1.13
CA ASP A 174 -10.12 12.77 -2.14
C ASP A 174 -10.94 13.87 -1.43
N ALA A 175 -10.21 14.74 -0.71
CA ALA A 175 -10.76 15.88 0.00
C ALA A 175 -10.51 17.14 -0.80
N LYS A 176 -11.59 17.76 -1.26
CA LYS A 176 -11.51 19.02 -2.02
C LYS A 176 -10.82 20.11 -1.20
N GLU A 177 -9.83 20.76 -1.77
CA GLU A 177 -9.22 21.93 -1.18
C GLU A 177 -10.19 23.12 -1.26
N ILE A 178 -10.56 23.66 -0.09
CA ILE A 178 -11.53 24.76 0.03
C ILE A 178 -10.89 26.10 0.42
N GLY A 179 -9.59 26.14 0.69
CA GLY A 179 -8.87 27.33 1.09
C GLY A 179 -7.41 27.29 0.67
N LYS A 180 -6.85 28.47 0.43
CA LYS A 180 -5.44 28.66 0.12
C LYS A 180 -4.78 29.54 1.17
N PHE A 181 -3.58 29.21 1.56
CA PHE A 181 -2.76 30.00 2.46
C PHE A 181 -1.46 30.40 1.76
N SER A 182 -1.08 31.65 1.88
CA SER A 182 0.23 32.12 1.46
C SER A 182 0.72 33.22 2.39
N CYS A 183 2.02 33.26 2.67
CA CYS A 183 2.64 34.30 3.47
C CYS A 183 4.07 34.57 2.99
N SER A 184 4.65 35.73 3.41
CA SER A 184 6.02 36.09 3.09
C SER A 184 7.08 35.35 3.91
N ASP A 185 6.70 34.73 5.03
CA ASP A 185 7.60 33.91 5.84
C ASP A 185 7.80 32.56 5.16
N THR A 186 9.05 32.30 4.75
CA THR A 186 9.40 31.10 3.99
C THR A 186 9.29 29.81 4.81
N LEU A 187 9.52 29.86 6.14
CA LEU A 187 9.38 28.71 7.01
C LEU A 187 7.91 28.34 7.23
N LEU A 188 7.08 29.34 7.49
CA LEU A 188 5.62 29.13 7.62
C LEU A 188 5.02 28.64 6.31
N GLN A 189 5.43 29.19 5.18
CA GLN A 189 4.96 28.71 3.88
C GLN A 189 5.37 27.27 3.62
N LYS A 190 6.63 26.90 3.93
CA LYS A 190 7.11 25.51 3.81
C LYS A 190 6.37 24.57 4.75
N PHE A 191 6.11 24.99 5.98
CA PHE A 191 5.33 24.21 6.96
C PHE A 191 3.91 23.95 6.45
N GLN A 192 3.22 24.97 5.95
CA GLN A 192 1.88 24.84 5.37
C GLN A 192 1.88 23.90 4.16
N ASN A 193 2.86 24.03 3.27
CA ASN A 193 2.98 23.13 2.11
C ASN A 193 3.19 21.67 2.54
N ASN A 194 4.00 21.41 3.57
CA ASN A 194 4.19 20.07 4.10
C ASN A 194 2.90 19.50 4.70
N ILE A 195 2.12 20.31 5.44
CA ILE A 195 0.83 19.89 5.98
C ILE A 195 -0.18 19.61 4.86
N ALA A 196 -0.24 20.48 3.86
CA ALA A 196 -1.15 20.28 2.72
C ALA A 196 -0.81 19.03 1.93
N PHE A 197 0.48 18.69 1.85
CA PHE A 197 0.94 17.45 1.20
C PHE A 197 0.61 16.19 2.02
N LEU A 198 0.64 16.29 3.35
CA LEU A 198 0.28 15.20 4.27
C LEU A 198 -1.25 15.01 4.36
N LYS A 199 -1.97 15.05 3.26
CA LYS A 199 -3.41 14.73 3.22
C LYS A 199 -3.59 13.25 3.53
N LEU A 200 -3.41 12.90 4.82
CA LEU A 200 -3.60 11.54 5.31
C LEU A 200 -5.04 11.08 5.09
N PRO A 201 -5.25 9.86 4.63
CA PRO A 201 -6.55 9.21 4.69
C PRO A 201 -6.87 8.86 6.15
N LEU A 202 -7.14 9.87 6.98
CA LEU A 202 -7.62 9.62 8.33
C LEU A 202 -9.12 9.30 8.25
N PRO A 203 -9.57 8.13 8.73
CA PRO A 203 -10.98 7.93 8.96
C PRO A 203 -11.44 9.01 9.96
N ARG A 204 -12.36 9.86 9.55
CA ARG A 204 -13.00 10.80 10.49
C ARG A 204 -13.69 9.97 11.55
N GLN A 205 -13.11 9.92 12.74
CA GLN A 205 -13.85 9.52 13.94
C GLN A 205 -14.98 10.55 14.16
N ARG A 206 -16.20 10.09 14.11
CA ARG A 206 -17.37 10.80 14.64
C ARG A 206 -17.61 10.36 16.06
#